data_5a0326ae31518011d9db4531b1e2f8cd
#
_entry.id   5a0326ae31518011d9db4531b1e2f8cd
#
_cell.length_a   1.000
_cell.length_b   1.000
_cell.length_c   1.000
_cell.angle_alpha   90.00
_cell.angle_beta   90.00
_cell.angle_gamma   90.00
#
_symmetry.space_group_name_H-M   'P 1'
#
loop_
_entity.id
_entity.type
_entity.pdbx_description
1 polymer ?
#
loop_
_entity_poly.entity_id
_entity_poly.type
_entity_poly.pdbx_seq_one_letter_code
_entity_poly.pdbx_strand_id
1 'polypeptide(L)'
;FKDAIVKKLGSQHSAELMMDQVGTAGKSEGLIYNFDGMMFGDTEDAHTLLVAARKAGIADAVEERFYHGSITEGRSLFDRQQLVAMAVEAGMEKADAEAALENDDFRATVSDDEAHAQSIGLSGVPVFVMNEKYAISGAQGADNFLNALRQVWDEQQTEFSATAGQTCGTDGCSI
;
A
#
# COMPACT_ATOMS: atom_id res chain seq x y z
N PHE A 1 -17.99 -7.51 -6.38
CA PHE A 1 -17.37 -6.18 -6.34
C PHE A 1 -18.41 -5.09 -6.61
N LYS A 2 -19.05 -5.05 -7.80
CA LYS A 2 -19.99 -4.00 -8.22
C LYS A 2 -21.09 -3.76 -7.19
N ASP A 3 -21.76 -4.79 -6.70
CA ASP A 3 -22.83 -4.67 -5.70
C ASP A 3 -22.33 -4.04 -4.39
N ALA A 4 -21.09 -4.35 -3.96
CA ALA A 4 -20.49 -3.75 -2.78
C ALA A 4 -20.25 -2.24 -2.98
N ILE A 5 -19.82 -1.82 -4.17
CA ILE A 5 -19.64 -0.40 -4.51
C ILE A 5 -20.99 0.32 -4.58
N VAL A 6 -22.02 -0.28 -5.19
CA VAL A 6 -23.37 0.27 -5.20
C VAL A 6 -23.89 0.47 -3.77
N LYS A 7 -23.70 -0.52 -2.89
CA LYS A 7 -24.08 -0.43 -1.48
C LYS A 7 -23.33 0.69 -0.74
N LYS A 8 -22.02 0.84 -1.01
CA LYS A 8 -21.17 1.87 -0.39
C LYS A 8 -21.54 3.29 -0.85
N LEU A 9 -21.85 3.48 -2.14
CA LEU A 9 -22.13 4.79 -2.73
C LEU A 9 -23.63 5.14 -2.74
N GLY A 10 -24.50 4.21 -2.36
CA GLY A 10 -25.94 4.42 -2.23
C GLY A 10 -26.74 4.39 -3.53
N SER A 11 -26.08 4.34 -4.71
CA SER A 11 -26.77 4.23 -6.00
C SER A 11 -25.92 3.56 -7.07
N GLN A 12 -26.58 2.88 -7.99
CA GLN A 12 -25.93 2.28 -9.16
C GLN A 12 -25.26 3.33 -10.05
N HIS A 13 -25.94 4.45 -10.27
CA HIS A 13 -25.40 5.56 -11.08
C HIS A 13 -24.10 6.11 -10.51
N SER A 14 -24.02 6.34 -9.19
CA SER A 14 -22.78 6.79 -8.53
C SER A 14 -21.65 5.76 -8.65
N ALA A 15 -21.99 4.47 -8.56
CA ALA A 15 -21.03 3.38 -8.73
C ALA A 15 -20.49 3.32 -10.17
N GLU A 16 -21.34 3.44 -11.17
CA GLU A 16 -20.97 3.47 -12.59
C GLU A 16 -20.06 4.67 -12.91
N LEU A 17 -20.41 5.87 -12.44
CA LEU A 17 -19.59 7.07 -12.61
C LEU A 17 -18.18 6.89 -11.98
N MET A 18 -18.13 6.34 -10.77
CA MET A 18 -16.84 6.09 -10.09
C MET A 18 -16.01 5.09 -10.87
N MET A 19 -16.59 3.96 -11.31
CA MET A 19 -15.87 2.95 -12.08
C MET A 19 -15.38 3.51 -13.43
N ASP A 20 -16.18 4.35 -14.11
CA ASP A 20 -15.78 5.01 -15.35
C ASP A 20 -14.61 5.98 -15.14
N GLN A 21 -14.66 6.78 -14.07
CA GLN A 21 -13.56 7.69 -13.70
C GLN A 21 -12.27 6.93 -13.40
N VAL A 22 -12.35 5.89 -12.57
CA VAL A 22 -11.18 5.05 -12.22
C VAL A 22 -10.64 4.33 -13.45
N GLY A 23 -11.51 3.75 -14.27
CA GLY A 23 -11.11 3.08 -15.50
C GLY A 23 -10.45 4.03 -16.51
N THR A 24 -10.97 5.26 -16.64
CA THR A 24 -10.39 6.29 -17.51
C THR A 24 -9.02 6.74 -17.00
N ALA A 25 -8.89 7.01 -15.70
CA ALA A 25 -7.61 7.36 -15.08
C ALA A 25 -6.59 6.22 -15.24
N GLY A 26 -6.97 4.98 -14.95
CA GLY A 26 -6.10 3.82 -15.15
C GLY A 26 -5.65 3.65 -16.59
N LYS A 27 -6.56 3.83 -17.55
CA LYS A 27 -6.24 3.72 -18.98
C LYS A 27 -5.21 4.76 -19.43
N SER A 28 -5.21 5.97 -18.86
CA SER A 28 -4.20 7.00 -19.15
C SER A 28 -2.80 6.60 -18.66
N GLU A 29 -2.72 5.72 -17.67
CA GLU A 29 -1.49 5.14 -17.11
C GLU A 29 -1.16 3.75 -17.67
N GLY A 30 -1.88 3.28 -18.70
CA GLY A 30 -1.69 1.97 -19.31
C GLY A 30 -2.29 0.80 -18.53
N LEU A 31 -3.11 1.07 -17.51
CA LEU A 31 -3.77 0.05 -16.68
C LEU A 31 -5.14 -0.34 -17.23
N ILE A 32 -5.48 -1.63 -17.14
CA ILE A 32 -6.78 -2.16 -17.58
C ILE A 32 -7.55 -2.65 -16.36
N TYR A 33 -8.69 -2.01 -16.08
CA TYR A 33 -9.59 -2.40 -15.01
C TYR A 33 -10.71 -3.29 -15.53
N ASN A 34 -10.73 -4.55 -15.09
CA ASN A 34 -11.79 -5.51 -15.38
C ASN A 34 -12.80 -5.53 -14.22
N PHE A 35 -13.63 -4.50 -14.11
CA PHE A 35 -14.62 -4.38 -13.02
C PHE A 35 -15.64 -5.53 -12.99
N ASP A 36 -15.84 -6.26 -14.10
CA ASP A 36 -16.73 -7.43 -14.15
C ASP A 36 -16.09 -8.65 -13.49
N GLY A 37 -14.79 -8.80 -13.62
CA GLY A 37 -14.01 -9.89 -13.01
C GLY A 37 -13.57 -9.62 -11.59
N MET A 38 -13.57 -8.37 -11.13
CA MET A 38 -13.12 -8.04 -9.78
C MET A 38 -13.99 -8.65 -8.70
N MET A 39 -13.35 -9.18 -7.67
CA MET A 39 -14.01 -9.77 -6.51
C MET A 39 -13.84 -8.88 -5.27
N PHE A 40 -14.58 -9.18 -4.22
CA PHE A 40 -14.50 -8.50 -2.95
C PHE A 40 -14.47 -9.55 -1.83
N GLY A 41 -13.55 -9.41 -0.88
CA GLY A 41 -13.37 -10.37 0.20
C GLY A 41 -12.24 -9.98 1.14
N ASP A 42 -11.84 -10.91 1.98
CA ASP A 42 -10.76 -10.76 2.94
C ASP A 42 -9.41 -10.93 2.25
N THR A 43 -8.49 -10.00 2.46
CA THR A 43 -7.14 -9.98 1.86
C THR A 43 -6.03 -10.37 2.84
N GLU A 44 -6.35 -10.89 4.02
CA GLU A 44 -5.36 -11.26 5.04
C GLU A 44 -4.30 -12.23 4.49
N ASP A 45 -4.73 -13.30 3.80
CA ASP A 45 -3.81 -14.26 3.19
C ASP A 45 -2.91 -13.62 2.10
N ALA A 46 -3.43 -12.67 1.32
CA ALA A 46 -2.63 -11.93 0.34
C ALA A 46 -1.55 -11.08 1.02
N HIS A 47 -1.91 -10.35 2.07
CA HIS A 47 -0.96 -9.56 2.87
C HIS A 47 0.06 -10.45 3.59
N THR A 48 -0.35 -11.62 4.08
CA THR A 48 0.56 -12.61 4.69
C THR A 48 1.64 -13.06 3.69
N LEU A 49 1.26 -13.31 2.43
CA LEU A 49 2.22 -13.62 1.37
C LEU A 49 3.14 -12.44 1.04
N LEU A 50 2.65 -11.20 1.09
CA LEU A 50 3.48 -10.01 0.89
C LEU A 50 4.50 -9.83 2.02
N VAL A 51 4.18 -10.17 3.27
CA VAL A 51 5.14 -10.20 4.37
C VAL A 51 6.27 -11.20 4.09
N ALA A 52 5.93 -12.41 3.62
CA ALA A 52 6.91 -13.41 3.23
C ALA A 52 7.77 -12.95 2.04
N ALA A 53 7.13 -12.39 1.01
CA ALA A 53 7.79 -11.86 -0.18
C ALA A 53 8.77 -10.73 0.16
N ARG A 54 8.43 -9.86 1.13
CA ARG A 54 9.33 -8.80 1.63
C ARG A 54 10.58 -9.39 2.26
N LYS A 55 10.44 -10.44 3.08
CA LYS A 55 11.59 -11.16 3.65
C LYS A 55 12.47 -11.83 2.59
N ALA A 56 11.87 -12.28 1.50
CA ALA A 56 12.58 -12.87 0.37
C ALA A 56 13.16 -11.83 -0.62
N GLY A 57 12.87 -10.54 -0.44
CA GLY A 57 13.35 -9.47 -1.33
C GLY A 57 12.64 -9.37 -2.68
N ILE A 58 11.44 -9.95 -2.81
CA ILE A 58 10.63 -9.99 -4.05
C ILE A 58 9.23 -9.38 -3.88
N ALA A 59 9.04 -8.55 -2.86
CA ALA A 59 7.72 -8.00 -2.53
C ALA A 59 7.09 -7.25 -3.71
N ASP A 60 7.85 -6.38 -4.38
CA ASP A 60 7.35 -5.57 -5.50
C ASP A 60 6.81 -6.44 -6.64
N ALA A 61 7.52 -7.55 -6.96
CA ALA A 61 7.09 -8.47 -8.02
C ALA A 61 5.80 -9.21 -7.65
N VAL A 62 5.67 -9.64 -6.38
CA VAL A 62 4.47 -10.34 -5.90
C VAL A 62 3.29 -9.37 -5.80
N GLU A 63 3.50 -8.16 -5.31
CA GLU A 63 2.48 -7.12 -5.20
C GLU A 63 1.94 -6.74 -6.58
N GLU A 64 2.81 -6.45 -7.54
CA GLU A 64 2.44 -6.14 -8.92
C GLU A 64 1.64 -7.29 -9.54
N ARG A 65 2.07 -8.54 -9.31
CA ARG A 65 1.38 -9.73 -9.82
C ARG A 65 -0.02 -9.89 -9.21
N PHE A 66 -0.17 -9.59 -7.92
CA PHE A 66 -1.47 -9.62 -7.25
C PHE A 66 -2.41 -8.54 -7.77
N TYR A 67 -1.93 -7.31 -7.94
CA TYR A 67 -2.72 -6.23 -8.55
C TYR A 67 -3.14 -6.56 -9.97
N HIS A 68 -2.21 -6.98 -10.82
CA HIS A 68 -2.53 -7.35 -12.19
C HIS A 68 -3.53 -8.52 -12.25
N GLY A 69 -3.31 -9.56 -11.42
CA GLY A 69 -4.19 -10.71 -11.34
C GLY A 69 -5.62 -10.33 -10.93
N SER A 70 -5.77 -9.54 -9.89
CA SER A 70 -7.09 -9.20 -9.35
C SER A 70 -7.81 -8.13 -10.17
N ILE A 71 -7.11 -7.11 -10.63
CA ILE A 71 -7.72 -5.95 -11.28
C ILE A 71 -7.95 -6.20 -12.79
N THR A 72 -6.99 -6.84 -13.44
CA THR A 72 -7.03 -7.02 -14.91
C THR A 72 -7.55 -8.40 -15.31
N GLU A 73 -7.04 -9.47 -14.67
CA GLU A 73 -7.37 -10.85 -15.06
C GLU A 73 -8.62 -11.39 -14.35
N GLY A 74 -9.10 -10.73 -13.27
CA GLY A 74 -10.24 -11.19 -12.48
C GLY A 74 -9.93 -12.42 -11.62
N ARG A 75 -8.66 -12.60 -11.23
CA ARG A 75 -8.23 -13.67 -10.31
C ARG A 75 -8.54 -13.29 -8.87
N SER A 76 -8.82 -14.30 -8.07
CA SER A 76 -9.17 -14.11 -6.66
C SER A 76 -7.94 -13.91 -5.78
N LEU A 77 -7.97 -12.85 -4.94
CA LEU A 77 -7.04 -12.67 -3.82
C LEU A 77 -7.52 -13.38 -2.53
N PHE A 78 -8.64 -14.09 -2.58
CA PHE A 78 -9.29 -14.78 -1.46
C PHE A 78 -9.27 -16.29 -1.60
N ASP A 79 -8.70 -16.78 -2.70
CA ASP A 79 -8.51 -18.21 -3.00
C ASP A 79 -7.02 -18.52 -2.85
N ARG A 80 -6.67 -19.31 -1.85
CA ARG A 80 -5.28 -19.66 -1.53
C ARG A 80 -4.55 -20.33 -2.70
N GLN A 81 -5.25 -21.12 -3.52
CA GLN A 81 -4.62 -21.76 -4.67
C GLN A 81 -4.23 -20.74 -5.73
N GLN A 82 -5.10 -19.75 -5.98
CA GLN A 82 -4.80 -18.66 -6.90
C GLN A 82 -3.73 -17.72 -6.37
N LEU A 83 -3.74 -17.42 -5.07
CA LEU A 83 -2.69 -16.62 -4.41
C LEU A 83 -1.32 -17.27 -4.55
N VAL A 84 -1.21 -18.56 -4.18
CA VAL A 84 0.05 -19.31 -4.32
C VAL A 84 0.49 -19.34 -5.77
N ALA A 85 -0.41 -19.59 -6.72
CA ALA A 85 -0.07 -19.60 -8.14
C ALA A 85 0.48 -18.25 -8.61
N MET A 86 -0.15 -17.12 -8.21
CA MET A 86 0.33 -15.78 -8.54
C MET A 86 1.67 -15.45 -7.88
N ALA A 87 1.89 -15.87 -6.64
CA ALA A 87 3.17 -15.68 -5.95
C ALA A 87 4.29 -16.46 -6.64
N VAL A 88 4.02 -17.69 -7.11
CA VAL A 88 4.96 -18.50 -7.89
C VAL A 88 5.28 -17.85 -9.24
N GLU A 89 4.26 -17.32 -9.95
CA GLU A 89 4.45 -16.58 -11.19
C GLU A 89 5.35 -15.34 -11.00
N ALA A 90 5.34 -14.75 -9.79
CA ALA A 90 6.19 -13.63 -9.39
C ALA A 90 7.59 -14.04 -8.89
N GLY A 91 7.90 -15.34 -8.85
CA GLY A 91 9.22 -15.87 -8.50
C GLY A 91 9.36 -16.41 -7.09
N MET A 92 8.26 -16.56 -6.32
CA MET A 92 8.31 -17.25 -5.04
C MET A 92 8.33 -18.77 -5.24
N GLU A 93 9.12 -19.50 -4.44
CA GLU A 93 9.03 -20.94 -4.43
C GLU A 93 7.68 -21.42 -3.87
N LYS A 94 7.06 -22.41 -4.52
CA LYS A 94 5.72 -22.87 -4.14
C LYS A 94 5.64 -23.31 -2.68
N ALA A 95 6.64 -24.08 -2.23
CA ALA A 95 6.69 -24.57 -0.85
C ALA A 95 6.78 -23.41 0.16
N ASP A 96 7.51 -22.33 -0.17
CA ASP A 96 7.64 -21.16 0.68
C ASP A 96 6.33 -20.37 0.73
N ALA A 97 5.62 -20.24 -0.40
CA ALA A 97 4.30 -19.59 -0.45
C ALA A 97 3.26 -20.35 0.38
N GLU A 98 3.22 -21.70 0.23
CA GLU A 98 2.31 -22.54 1.02
C GLU A 98 2.65 -22.49 2.52
N ALA A 99 3.94 -22.55 2.88
CA ALA A 99 4.37 -22.45 4.27
C ALA A 99 4.10 -21.05 4.87
N ALA A 100 4.20 -20.00 4.08
CA ALA A 100 3.92 -18.64 4.53
C ALA A 100 2.45 -18.45 4.96
N LEU A 101 1.51 -19.07 4.26
CA LEU A 101 0.08 -19.01 4.59
C LEU A 101 -0.27 -19.75 5.91
N GLU A 102 0.59 -20.64 6.38
CA GLU A 102 0.44 -21.35 7.66
C GLU A 102 1.34 -20.74 8.76
N ASN A 103 2.02 -19.63 8.47
CA ASN A 103 2.94 -19.00 9.41
C ASN A 103 2.23 -17.93 10.26
N ASP A 104 2.03 -18.25 11.53
CA ASP A 104 1.36 -17.36 12.48
C ASP A 104 2.11 -16.04 12.72
N ASP A 105 3.46 -16.02 12.65
CA ASP A 105 4.24 -14.79 12.82
C ASP A 105 4.01 -13.80 11.65
N PHE A 106 3.80 -14.31 10.43
CA PHE A 106 3.49 -13.45 9.29
C PHE A 106 2.07 -12.87 9.38
N ARG A 107 1.13 -13.68 9.83
CA ARG A 107 -0.23 -13.25 10.09
C ARG A 107 -0.30 -12.23 11.23
N ALA A 108 0.45 -12.47 12.29
CA ALA A 108 0.58 -11.50 13.39
C ALA A 108 1.16 -10.17 12.90
N THR A 109 2.16 -10.18 12.00
CA THR A 109 2.70 -8.96 11.41
C THR A 109 1.62 -8.16 10.68
N VAL A 110 0.75 -8.80 9.90
CA VAL A 110 -0.38 -8.12 9.22
C VAL A 110 -1.33 -7.50 10.24
N SER A 111 -1.70 -8.26 11.27
CA SER A 111 -2.60 -7.79 12.33
C SER A 111 -2.00 -6.61 13.12
N ASP A 112 -0.70 -6.64 13.40
CA ASP A 112 0.01 -5.56 14.10
C ASP A 112 0.07 -4.29 13.24
N ASP A 113 0.33 -4.41 11.93
CA ASP A 113 0.31 -3.28 10.98
C ASP A 113 -1.08 -2.65 10.91
N GLU A 114 -2.15 -3.44 10.86
CA GLU A 114 -3.54 -2.95 10.89
C GLU A 114 -3.87 -2.25 12.22
N ALA A 115 -3.48 -2.84 13.34
CA ALA A 115 -3.70 -2.25 14.67
C ALA A 115 -2.93 -0.93 14.81
N HIS A 116 -1.70 -0.86 14.30
CA HIS A 116 -0.93 0.38 14.25
C HIS A 116 -1.62 1.45 13.43
N ALA A 117 -2.07 1.13 12.21
CA ALA A 117 -2.80 2.05 11.36
C ALA A 117 -4.06 2.62 12.06
N GLN A 118 -4.81 1.76 12.73
CA GLN A 118 -5.98 2.19 13.52
C GLN A 118 -5.59 3.09 14.70
N SER A 119 -4.49 2.79 15.40
CA SER A 119 -4.03 3.56 16.57
C SER A 119 -3.65 5.00 16.23
N ILE A 120 -3.17 5.25 15.02
CA ILE A 120 -2.84 6.59 14.51
C ILE A 120 -4.02 7.25 13.76
N GLY A 121 -5.22 6.68 13.89
CA GLY A 121 -6.47 7.26 13.39
C GLY A 121 -6.71 7.10 11.89
N LEU A 122 -6.05 6.17 11.23
CA LEU A 122 -6.30 5.90 9.80
C LEU A 122 -7.64 5.17 9.65
N SER A 123 -8.56 5.78 8.92
CA SER A 123 -9.91 5.25 8.67
C SER A 123 -10.13 4.76 7.25
N GLY A 124 -9.10 4.82 6.40
CA GLY A 124 -9.19 4.42 4.99
C GLY A 124 -7.85 4.56 4.28
N VAL A 125 -7.78 4.04 3.06
CA VAL A 125 -6.59 4.02 2.21
C VAL A 125 -6.90 4.68 0.86
N PRO A 126 -5.85 5.21 0.18
CA PRO A 126 -4.47 5.31 0.63
C PRO A 126 -4.24 6.45 1.63
N VAL A 127 -3.25 6.27 2.52
CA VAL A 127 -2.73 7.34 3.39
C VAL A 127 -1.20 7.32 3.32
N PHE A 128 -0.61 8.48 3.18
CA PHE A 128 0.84 8.66 3.06
C PHE A 128 1.33 9.46 4.27
N VAL A 129 2.13 8.83 5.12
CA VAL A 129 2.73 9.49 6.29
C VAL A 129 4.14 9.93 5.95
N MET A 130 4.46 11.20 6.21
CA MET A 130 5.76 11.81 5.92
C MET A 130 6.40 12.28 7.22
N ASN A 131 7.63 11.80 7.46
CA ASN A 131 8.44 12.17 8.63
C ASN A 131 7.69 12.02 9.97
N GLU A 132 6.78 11.04 10.07
CA GLU A 132 5.94 10.79 11.26
C GLU A 132 5.11 11.99 11.76
N LYS A 133 5.09 13.10 11.00
CA LYS A 133 4.43 14.37 11.37
C LYS A 133 3.24 14.69 10.47
N TYR A 134 3.33 14.40 9.19
CA TYR A 134 2.34 14.79 8.18
C TYR A 134 1.67 13.60 7.55
N ALA A 135 0.38 13.70 7.30
CA ALA A 135 -0.36 12.67 6.58
C ALA A 135 -1.14 13.27 5.40
N ILE A 136 -1.02 12.66 4.23
CA ILE A 136 -1.88 12.93 3.07
C ILE A 136 -2.88 11.79 2.96
N SER A 137 -4.17 12.11 3.03
CA SER A 137 -5.25 11.15 2.86
C SER A 137 -5.77 11.16 1.42
N GLY A 138 -5.98 9.98 0.87
CA GLY A 138 -6.49 9.76 -0.48
C GLY A 138 -5.43 9.91 -1.58
N ALA A 139 -5.81 9.48 -2.79
CA ALA A 139 -4.99 9.60 -4.00
C ALA A 139 -5.07 11.06 -4.52
N GLN A 140 -4.19 11.90 -4.00
CA GLN A 140 -4.08 13.32 -4.38
C GLN A 140 -3.28 13.48 -5.68
N GLY A 141 -3.42 14.63 -6.35
CA GLY A 141 -2.60 14.97 -7.51
C GLY A 141 -1.11 15.18 -7.16
N ALA A 142 -0.23 15.00 -8.13
CA ALA A 142 1.22 15.08 -7.98
C ALA A 142 1.68 16.40 -7.35
N ASP A 143 1.04 17.52 -7.67
CA ASP A 143 1.39 18.84 -7.13
C ASP A 143 1.17 18.90 -5.60
N ASN A 144 0.12 18.25 -5.08
CA ASN A 144 -0.13 18.20 -3.65
C ASN A 144 0.96 17.39 -2.93
N PHE A 145 1.36 16.26 -3.49
CA PHE A 145 2.49 15.48 -2.97
C PHE A 145 3.79 16.26 -3.00
N LEU A 146 4.09 16.92 -4.13
CA LEU A 146 5.31 17.72 -4.28
C LEU A 146 5.39 18.87 -3.26
N ASN A 147 4.29 19.56 -3.03
CA ASN A 147 4.22 20.64 -2.05
C ASN A 147 4.43 20.12 -0.62
N ALA A 148 3.78 19.01 -0.26
CA ALA A 148 3.97 18.40 1.06
C ALA A 148 5.41 17.88 1.27
N LEU A 149 6.00 17.24 0.27
CA LEU A 149 7.38 16.76 0.33
C LEU A 149 8.37 17.93 0.48
N ARG A 150 8.17 19.05 -0.23
CA ARG A 150 8.98 20.26 -0.09
C ARG A 150 8.88 20.83 1.32
N GLN A 151 7.68 20.94 1.86
CA GLN A 151 7.49 21.43 3.22
C GLN A 151 8.25 20.57 4.24
N VAL A 152 8.10 19.25 4.18
CA VAL A 152 8.80 18.32 5.08
C VAL A 152 10.31 18.42 4.91
N TRP A 153 10.80 18.55 3.68
CA TRP A 153 12.22 18.72 3.38
C TRP A 153 12.80 19.99 3.99
N ASP A 154 12.13 21.13 3.79
CA ASP A 154 12.58 22.44 4.29
C ASP A 154 12.62 22.47 5.82
N GLU A 155 11.67 21.82 6.49
CA GLU A 155 11.65 21.68 7.95
C GLU A 155 12.82 20.82 8.45
N GLN A 156 13.09 19.69 7.80
CA GLN A 156 14.24 18.83 8.16
C GLN A 156 15.57 19.58 8.00
N GLN A 157 15.75 20.37 6.94
CA GLN A 157 16.96 21.16 6.76
C GLN A 157 17.13 22.20 7.86
N THR A 158 16.03 22.82 8.32
CA THR A 158 16.03 23.81 9.41
C THR A 158 16.38 23.14 10.74
N GLU A 159 15.79 22.00 11.06
CA GLU A 159 16.10 21.24 12.28
C GLU A 159 17.57 20.77 12.29
N PHE A 160 18.09 20.25 11.16
CA PHE A 160 19.49 19.82 11.04
C PHE A 160 20.46 21.00 11.24
N SER A 161 20.17 22.16 10.65
CA SER A 161 20.99 23.36 10.78
C SER A 161 21.00 23.90 12.21
N ALA A 162 19.87 23.84 12.92
CA ALA A 162 19.75 24.25 14.31
C ALA A 162 20.55 23.33 15.25
N THR A 163 20.57 22.02 14.98
CA THR A 163 21.31 21.02 15.76
C THR A 163 22.81 21.12 15.52
N ALA A 164 23.24 21.37 14.27
CA ALA A 164 24.63 21.55 13.92
C ALA A 164 25.24 22.85 14.52
N GLY A 165 24.42 23.88 14.73
CA GLY A 165 24.85 25.13 15.37
C GLY A 165 25.05 25.05 16.88
N GLN A 166 24.58 24.02 17.56
CA GLN A 166 24.71 23.84 19.01
C GLN A 166 25.98 23.11 19.45
N THR A 167 26.78 22.60 18.54
CA THR A 167 27.98 21.82 18.84
C THR A 167 29.28 22.63 18.92
N CYS A 168 29.23 23.96 18.73
CA CYS A 168 30.36 24.84 19.02
C CYS A 168 30.10 25.67 20.29
N GLY A 169 30.20 25.05 21.44
CA GLY A 169 30.31 25.77 22.71
C GLY A 169 31.64 26.53 22.78
N THR A 170 31.61 27.73 23.37
CA THR A 170 32.68 28.71 23.51
C THR A 170 33.82 28.29 24.45
N ASP A 171 34.06 26.99 24.68
CA ASP A 171 35.20 26.50 25.43
C ASP A 171 36.14 25.73 24.50
N GLY A 172 37.29 26.35 24.28
CA GLY A 172 38.28 25.97 23.30
C GLY A 172 38.67 24.49 23.30
N CYS A 173 38.84 23.93 22.13
CA CYS A 173 39.61 22.72 21.90
C CYS A 173 41.07 22.99 22.37
N SER A 174 41.40 22.48 23.54
CA SER A 174 42.79 22.28 23.91
C SER A 174 43.29 21.00 23.22
N ILE A 175 44.42 21.15 22.52
CA ILE A 175 45.19 20.12 21.83
C ILE A 175 45.73 19.09 22.85
#